data_70801f9d424709052f7e7ddaab57902c
#
_entry.id   70801f9d424709052f7e7ddaab57902c
#
_cell.length_a   1.000
_cell.length_b   1.000
_cell.length_c   1.000
_cell.angle_alpha   90.00
_cell.angle_beta   90.00
_cell.angle_gamma   90.00
#
_symmetry.space_group_name_H-M   'P 1'
#
loop_
_entity.id
_entity.type
_entity.pdbx_description
1 polymer ?
#
loop_
_entity_poly.entity_id
_entity_poly.type
_entity_poly.pdbx_seq_one_letter_code
_entity_poly.pdbx_strand_id
1 'polypeptide(L)'
;MIIKSVLGKSPKFGDDCYIAENATIVGDVSMGKQCSVWFNAVIRGDVNFIKIGDKVNVQDGAIIHCTYQKYPTHIGNNVSIGHNAIVHGCTIHDNVLIGMGAIVMDNCVVESNTIIAAGAVVTQNIHVETGTIYAGVPAKKVKDISQELISGEIDRIANNYVKYSGWFKDEEEGM
;
A
#
# COMPACT_ATOMS: atom_id res chain seq x y z
N MET A 1 7.84 -9.77 -14.11
CA MET A 1 7.98 -9.39 -12.69
C MET A 1 9.37 -9.77 -12.16
N ILE A 2 9.90 -9.00 -11.21
CA ILE A 2 11.15 -9.33 -10.52
C ILE A 2 10.81 -9.73 -9.09
N ILE A 3 10.88 -11.03 -8.79
CA ILE A 3 10.71 -11.57 -7.43
C ILE A 3 12.07 -12.11 -6.99
N LYS A 4 12.65 -11.55 -5.92
CA LYS A 4 14.02 -11.88 -5.52
C LYS A 4 14.15 -12.14 -4.03
N SER A 5 14.78 -13.25 -3.68
CA SER A 5 15.16 -13.56 -2.31
C SER A 5 16.38 -12.76 -1.88
N VAL A 6 16.39 -12.31 -0.64
CA VAL A 6 17.53 -11.64 0.01
C VAL A 6 17.72 -12.20 1.41
N LEU A 7 18.95 -12.51 1.79
CA LEU A 7 19.31 -13.06 3.11
C LEU A 7 18.46 -14.29 3.51
N GLY A 8 18.15 -15.15 2.54
CA GLY A 8 17.34 -16.35 2.76
C GLY A 8 15.84 -16.11 2.94
N LYS A 9 15.38 -14.88 2.78
CA LYS A 9 13.97 -14.50 2.83
C LYS A 9 13.43 -14.30 1.42
N SER A 10 12.27 -14.88 1.14
CA SER A 10 11.58 -14.80 -0.15
C SER A 10 10.20 -14.20 0.01
N PRO A 11 9.72 -13.39 -0.94
CA PRO A 11 8.35 -12.92 -0.94
C PRO A 11 7.34 -14.07 -0.92
N LYS A 12 6.24 -13.88 -0.18
CA LYS A 12 5.13 -14.83 -0.08
C LYS A 12 3.82 -14.12 -0.40
N PHE A 13 2.97 -14.77 -1.15
CA PHE A 13 1.69 -14.23 -1.62
C PHE A 13 0.54 -15.14 -1.20
N GLY A 14 -0.57 -14.55 -0.79
CA GLY A 14 -1.84 -15.24 -0.63
C GLY A 14 -2.50 -15.55 -1.98
N ASP A 15 -3.67 -16.17 -1.92
CA ASP A 15 -4.41 -16.56 -3.10
C ASP A 15 -4.90 -15.34 -3.90
N ASP A 16 -5.06 -15.53 -5.21
CA ASP A 16 -5.67 -14.57 -6.12
C ASP A 16 -4.96 -13.21 -6.20
N CYS A 17 -3.64 -13.17 -6.01
CA CYS A 17 -2.83 -11.98 -6.22
C CYS A 17 -2.51 -11.75 -7.71
N TYR A 18 -2.38 -10.48 -8.10
CA TYR A 18 -1.85 -10.05 -9.39
C TYR A 18 -0.55 -9.27 -9.21
N ILE A 19 0.46 -9.58 -10.02
CA ILE A 19 1.75 -8.88 -10.00
C ILE A 19 2.14 -8.57 -11.44
N ALA A 20 2.13 -7.28 -11.80
CA ALA A 20 2.49 -6.83 -13.15
C ALA A 20 3.91 -7.27 -13.54
N GLU A 21 4.12 -7.49 -14.85
CA GLU A 21 5.34 -8.07 -15.40
C GLU A 21 6.62 -7.28 -15.10
N ASN A 22 6.54 -6.00 -14.81
CA ASN A 22 7.69 -5.16 -14.45
C ASN A 22 7.68 -4.66 -13.00
N ALA A 23 6.78 -5.17 -12.15
CA ALA A 23 6.82 -4.93 -10.72
C ALA A 23 8.02 -5.66 -10.08
N THR A 24 8.54 -5.08 -8.99
CA THR A 24 9.71 -5.62 -8.26
C THR A 24 9.36 -5.88 -6.79
N ILE A 25 9.49 -7.12 -6.34
CA ILE A 25 9.23 -7.52 -4.95
C ILE A 25 10.42 -8.30 -4.41
N VAL A 26 11.02 -7.81 -3.33
CA VAL A 26 12.32 -8.31 -2.84
C VAL A 26 12.31 -8.57 -1.34
N GLY A 27 12.87 -9.69 -0.91
CA GLY A 27 13.20 -10.00 0.48
C GLY A 27 12.02 -10.48 1.33
N ASP A 28 11.98 -10.07 2.59
CA ASP A 28 10.99 -10.50 3.59
C ASP A 28 9.67 -9.74 3.43
N VAL A 29 8.91 -10.10 2.41
CA VAL A 29 7.59 -9.54 2.09
C VAL A 29 6.55 -10.64 2.20
N SER A 30 5.46 -10.38 2.92
CA SER A 30 4.27 -11.23 2.93
C SER A 30 3.02 -10.43 2.58
N MET A 31 2.23 -10.95 1.65
CA MET A 31 0.99 -10.33 1.17
C MET A 31 -0.16 -11.31 1.38
N GLY A 32 -1.31 -10.79 1.78
CA GLY A 32 -2.56 -11.53 1.90
C GLY A 32 -3.18 -11.84 0.55
N LYS A 33 -4.49 -12.13 0.55
CA LYS A 33 -5.26 -12.52 -0.63
C LYS A 33 -5.74 -11.31 -1.43
N GLN A 34 -6.04 -11.52 -2.71
CA GLN A 34 -6.63 -10.52 -3.61
C GLN A 34 -5.85 -9.19 -3.68
N CYS A 35 -4.55 -9.26 -3.46
CA CYS A 35 -3.67 -8.11 -3.60
C CYS A 35 -3.26 -7.90 -5.06
N SER A 36 -2.97 -6.64 -5.43
CA SER A 36 -2.45 -6.33 -6.75
C SER A 36 -1.26 -5.37 -6.67
N VAL A 37 -0.19 -5.68 -7.40
CA VAL A 37 1.02 -4.86 -7.51
C VAL A 37 1.21 -4.47 -8.97
N TRP A 38 1.13 -3.19 -9.25
CA TRP A 38 1.02 -2.65 -10.59
C TRP A 38 2.37 -2.25 -11.19
N PHE A 39 2.34 -1.69 -12.39
CA PHE A 39 3.53 -1.46 -13.20
C PHE A 39 4.55 -0.54 -12.52
N ASN A 40 5.81 -0.92 -12.56
CA ASN A 40 6.94 -0.20 -11.95
C ASN A 40 6.85 -0.04 -10.41
N ALA A 41 5.90 -0.67 -9.74
CA ALA A 41 5.85 -0.64 -8.28
C ALA A 41 7.00 -1.45 -7.67
N VAL A 42 7.55 -0.98 -6.55
CA VAL A 42 8.66 -1.62 -5.84
C VAL A 42 8.29 -1.89 -4.39
N ILE A 43 8.35 -3.15 -3.97
CA ILE A 43 8.18 -3.56 -2.57
C ILE A 43 9.48 -4.24 -2.13
N ARG A 44 10.25 -3.60 -1.25
CA ARG A 44 11.59 -4.07 -0.90
C ARG A 44 11.75 -4.28 0.61
N GLY A 45 11.63 -5.54 1.05
CA GLY A 45 11.82 -6.01 2.41
C GLY A 45 13.21 -6.63 2.63
N ASP A 46 14.27 -5.95 2.23
CA ASP A 46 15.65 -6.43 2.31
C ASP A 46 16.34 -6.10 3.64
N VAL A 47 15.93 -5.03 4.29
CA VAL A 47 16.53 -4.53 5.54
C VAL A 47 15.65 -4.71 6.77
N ASN A 48 14.35 -4.97 6.55
CA ASN A 48 13.36 -5.32 7.55
C ASN A 48 12.17 -5.99 6.85
N PHE A 49 11.20 -6.51 7.58
CA PHE A 49 10.05 -7.16 6.97
C PHE A 49 8.94 -6.16 6.56
N ILE A 50 8.18 -6.57 5.56
CA ILE A 50 6.96 -5.89 5.11
C ILE A 50 5.81 -6.90 5.18
N LYS A 51 4.76 -6.56 5.93
CA LYS A 51 3.53 -7.35 6.01
C LYS A 51 2.38 -6.57 5.44
N ILE A 52 1.67 -7.18 4.50
CA ILE A 52 0.54 -6.60 3.77
C ILE A 52 -0.66 -7.54 3.96
N GLY A 53 -1.79 -6.99 4.35
CA GLY A 53 -3.04 -7.70 4.55
C GLY A 53 -3.72 -8.09 3.24
N ASP A 54 -5.01 -8.38 3.32
CA ASP A 54 -5.84 -8.77 2.18
C ASP A 54 -6.36 -7.57 1.39
N LYS A 55 -6.58 -7.76 0.09
CA LYS A 55 -7.23 -6.76 -0.79
C LYS A 55 -6.50 -5.40 -0.80
N VAL A 56 -5.18 -5.45 -0.84
CA VAL A 56 -4.32 -4.26 -0.94
C VAL A 56 -3.90 -4.06 -2.40
N ASN A 57 -4.03 -2.84 -2.91
CA ASN A 57 -3.48 -2.49 -4.21
C ASN A 57 -2.31 -1.53 -4.07
N VAL A 58 -1.20 -1.87 -4.71
CA VAL A 58 0.02 -1.06 -4.79
C VAL A 58 0.14 -0.58 -6.23
N GLN A 59 -0.25 0.67 -6.45
CA GLN A 59 -0.43 1.22 -7.79
C GLN A 59 0.89 1.57 -8.47
N ASP A 60 0.81 1.91 -9.77
CA ASP A 60 1.98 2.13 -10.62
C ASP A 60 3.00 3.08 -10.00
N GLY A 61 4.26 2.68 -10.03
CA GLY A 61 5.38 3.47 -9.51
C GLY A 61 5.43 3.65 -7.99
N ALA A 62 4.48 3.10 -7.23
CA ALA A 62 4.51 3.21 -5.77
C ALA A 62 5.69 2.43 -5.16
N ILE A 63 6.24 2.96 -4.07
CA ILE A 63 7.40 2.36 -3.39
C ILE A 63 7.04 2.04 -1.94
N ILE A 64 7.27 0.79 -1.54
CA ILE A 64 7.14 0.34 -0.15
C ILE A 64 8.50 -0.15 0.32
N HIS A 65 9.01 0.43 1.40
CA HIS A 65 10.29 0.06 1.98
C HIS A 65 10.24 0.16 3.53
N CYS A 66 11.36 -0.03 4.18
CA CYS A 66 11.48 -0.02 5.64
C CYS A 66 12.88 0.40 6.08
N THR A 67 13.03 0.77 7.35
CA THR A 67 14.33 1.14 7.92
C THR A 67 15.02 -0.06 8.55
N TYR A 68 16.31 -0.23 8.26
CA TYR A 68 17.15 -1.33 8.73
C TYR A 68 17.01 -1.55 10.25
N GLN A 69 16.58 -2.75 10.62
CA GLN A 69 16.41 -3.25 11.99
C GLN A 69 15.60 -2.33 12.94
N LYS A 70 14.95 -1.26 12.42
CA LYS A 70 14.28 -0.28 13.28
C LYS A 70 12.78 -0.19 13.01
N TYR A 71 12.38 0.14 11.79
CA TYR A 71 10.98 0.35 11.45
C TYR A 71 10.57 -0.58 10.32
N PRO A 72 9.85 -1.68 10.62
CA PRO A 72 9.19 -2.52 9.62
C PRO A 72 8.01 -1.76 9.00
N THR A 73 7.44 -2.31 7.93
CA THR A 73 6.21 -1.77 7.34
C THR A 73 5.07 -2.77 7.53
N HIS A 74 3.97 -2.29 8.10
CA HIS A 74 2.73 -3.03 8.24
C HIS A 74 1.61 -2.32 7.48
N ILE A 75 0.88 -3.06 6.66
CA ILE A 75 -0.27 -2.56 5.91
C ILE A 75 -1.43 -3.52 6.17
N GLY A 76 -2.54 -2.99 6.66
CA GLY A 76 -3.76 -3.72 6.96
C GLY A 76 -4.52 -4.16 5.72
N ASN A 77 -5.80 -4.44 5.89
CA ASN A 77 -6.69 -4.91 4.82
C ASN A 77 -7.39 -3.74 4.11
N ASN A 78 -7.80 -3.95 2.87
CA ASN A 78 -8.58 -2.97 2.09
C ASN A 78 -7.86 -1.61 2.00
N VAL A 79 -6.53 -1.64 1.72
CA VAL A 79 -5.70 -0.44 1.61
C VAL A 79 -5.33 -0.18 0.16
N SER A 80 -5.48 1.07 -0.29
CA SER A 80 -5.03 1.51 -1.60
C SER A 80 -3.80 2.41 -1.47
N ILE A 81 -2.69 2.00 -2.09
CA ILE A 81 -1.46 2.80 -2.19
C ILE A 81 -1.41 3.42 -3.57
N GLY A 82 -1.73 4.71 -3.67
CA GLY A 82 -1.90 5.44 -4.93
C GLY A 82 -0.62 5.52 -5.77
N HIS A 83 -0.78 5.83 -7.06
CA HIS A 83 0.32 5.95 -8.03
C HIS A 83 1.45 6.83 -7.48
N ASN A 84 2.70 6.38 -7.60
CA ASN A 84 3.91 7.07 -7.16
C ASN A 84 3.94 7.43 -5.65
N ALA A 85 3.10 6.84 -4.82
CA ALA A 85 3.16 7.05 -3.38
C ALA A 85 4.36 6.32 -2.77
N ILE A 86 4.87 6.86 -1.65
CA ILE A 86 5.96 6.26 -0.88
C ILE A 86 5.45 5.90 0.52
N VAL A 87 5.57 4.64 0.88
CA VAL A 87 5.24 4.11 2.20
C VAL A 87 6.50 3.53 2.82
N HIS A 88 6.97 4.12 3.91
CA HIS A 88 8.29 3.78 4.46
C HIS A 88 8.24 3.59 5.97
N GLY A 89 8.60 2.39 6.47
CA GLY A 89 8.81 2.10 7.88
C GLY A 89 7.64 2.46 8.82
N CYS A 90 6.40 2.25 8.40
CA CYS A 90 5.21 2.72 9.11
C CYS A 90 4.14 1.63 9.26
N THR A 91 3.13 1.92 10.05
CA THR A 91 1.93 1.08 10.21
C THR A 91 0.72 1.78 9.58
N ILE A 92 0.06 1.12 8.66
CA ILE A 92 -1.20 1.54 8.05
C ILE A 92 -2.25 0.50 8.43
N HIS A 93 -3.31 0.91 9.10
CA HIS A 93 -4.42 0.04 9.48
C HIS A 93 -5.39 -0.20 8.33
N ASP A 94 -6.54 -0.83 8.62
CA ASP A 94 -7.52 -1.23 7.60
C ASP A 94 -8.30 -0.03 7.02
N ASN A 95 -8.80 -0.21 5.80
CA ASN A 95 -9.66 0.79 5.13
C ASN A 95 -8.95 2.15 4.99
N VAL A 96 -7.77 2.19 4.39
CA VAL A 96 -7.00 3.42 4.20
C VAL A 96 -6.74 3.66 2.71
N LEU A 97 -6.87 4.93 2.31
CA LEU A 97 -6.43 5.41 1.01
C LEU A 97 -5.21 6.33 1.17
N ILE A 98 -4.07 5.88 0.66
CA ILE A 98 -2.89 6.72 0.47
C ILE A 98 -2.96 7.30 -0.93
N GLY A 99 -3.15 8.60 -1.04
CA GLY A 99 -3.34 9.30 -2.30
C GLY A 99 -2.09 9.28 -3.20
N MET A 100 -2.30 9.54 -4.49
CA MET A 100 -1.22 9.59 -5.50
C MET A 100 -0.10 10.53 -5.08
N GLY A 101 1.15 10.09 -5.16
CA GLY A 101 2.34 10.87 -4.81
C GLY A 101 2.46 11.24 -3.34
N ALA A 102 1.61 10.72 -2.45
CA ALA A 102 1.75 10.96 -1.02
C ALA A 102 2.95 10.20 -0.43
N ILE A 103 3.51 10.74 0.65
CA ILE A 103 4.66 10.16 1.35
C ILE A 103 4.26 9.91 2.82
N VAL A 104 4.39 8.67 3.28
CA VAL A 104 4.23 8.30 4.69
C VAL A 104 5.59 7.83 5.20
N MET A 105 6.15 8.59 6.15
CA MET A 105 7.51 8.37 6.65
C MET A 105 7.57 7.41 7.83
N ASP A 106 8.79 7.14 8.30
CA ASP A 106 9.09 6.22 9.38
C ASP A 106 8.31 6.47 10.67
N ASN A 107 7.95 5.38 11.33
CA ASN A 107 7.28 5.38 12.63
C ASN A 107 5.94 6.14 12.65
N CYS A 108 5.33 6.33 11.48
CA CYS A 108 3.97 6.82 11.41
C CYS A 108 2.97 5.70 11.69
N VAL A 109 1.85 6.05 12.28
CA VAL A 109 0.67 5.19 12.39
C VAL A 109 -0.47 5.89 11.68
N VAL A 110 -1.05 5.24 10.67
CA VAL A 110 -2.25 5.71 9.99
C VAL A 110 -3.40 4.80 10.40
N GLU A 111 -4.30 5.35 11.20
CA GLU A 111 -5.44 4.60 11.73
C GLU A 111 -6.50 4.32 10.65
N SER A 112 -7.39 3.36 10.95
CA SER A 112 -8.41 2.88 10.02
C SER A 112 -9.38 3.98 9.55
N ASN A 113 -10.00 3.74 8.40
CA ASN A 113 -10.98 4.65 7.78
C ASN A 113 -10.42 6.05 7.52
N THR A 114 -9.22 6.12 6.95
CA THR A 114 -8.46 7.37 6.79
C THR A 114 -8.06 7.59 5.32
N ILE A 115 -8.04 8.85 4.91
CA ILE A 115 -7.49 9.26 3.62
C ILE A 115 -6.28 10.17 3.85
N ILE A 116 -5.15 9.79 3.30
CA ILE A 116 -4.01 10.69 3.08
C ILE A 116 -4.16 11.24 1.67
N ALA A 117 -4.38 12.54 1.53
CA ALA A 117 -4.65 13.18 0.26
C ALA A 117 -3.44 13.08 -0.70
N ALA A 118 -3.70 13.21 -2.01
CA ALA A 118 -2.65 13.21 -3.02
C ALA A 118 -1.56 14.27 -2.73
N GLY A 119 -0.30 13.90 -2.89
CA GLY A 119 0.87 14.77 -2.65
C GLY A 119 1.12 15.16 -1.19
N ALA A 120 0.37 14.63 -0.24
CA ALA A 120 0.59 14.93 1.18
C ALA A 120 1.85 14.24 1.73
N VAL A 121 2.52 14.88 2.70
CA VAL A 121 3.70 14.31 3.38
C VAL A 121 3.40 14.15 4.87
N VAL A 122 3.15 12.91 5.28
CA VAL A 122 3.04 12.52 6.69
C VAL A 122 4.46 12.33 7.22
N THR A 123 4.93 13.30 7.97
CA THR A 123 6.30 13.31 8.48
C THR A 123 6.50 12.31 9.62
N GLN A 124 7.74 11.93 9.86
CA GLN A 124 8.12 10.90 10.83
C GLN A 124 7.46 11.08 12.21
N ASN A 125 7.09 9.96 12.85
CA ASN A 125 6.47 9.86 14.19
C ASN A 125 5.04 10.45 14.29
N ILE A 126 4.39 10.73 13.17
CA ILE A 126 3.00 11.23 13.21
C ILE A 126 2.03 10.07 13.39
N HIS A 127 1.07 10.29 14.29
CA HIS A 127 -0.11 9.45 14.45
C HIS A 127 -1.30 10.14 13.78
N VAL A 128 -1.80 9.53 12.71
CA VAL A 128 -2.97 10.00 11.95
C VAL A 128 -4.22 9.36 12.54
N GLU A 129 -5.15 10.19 13.00
CA GLU A 129 -6.35 9.76 13.71
C GLU A 129 -7.32 8.97 12.81
N THR A 130 -8.00 7.99 13.39
CA THR A 130 -9.05 7.23 12.69
C THR A 130 -10.18 8.14 12.18
N GLY A 131 -10.75 7.79 11.05
CA GLY A 131 -11.92 8.49 10.52
C GLY A 131 -11.63 9.91 10.03
N THR A 132 -10.43 10.18 9.52
CA THR A 132 -9.99 11.53 9.16
C THR A 132 -9.38 11.64 7.78
N ILE A 133 -9.24 12.86 7.28
CA ILE A 133 -8.52 13.21 6.06
C ILE A 133 -7.36 14.14 6.42
N TYR A 134 -6.15 13.72 6.02
CA TYR A 134 -4.93 14.52 6.14
C TYR A 134 -4.43 14.99 4.79
N ALA A 135 -3.99 16.25 4.69
CA ALA A 135 -3.47 16.84 3.46
C ALA A 135 -2.36 17.85 3.72
N GLY A 136 -1.58 18.16 2.69
CA GLY A 136 -0.53 19.18 2.69
C GLY A 136 0.88 18.67 3.03
N VAL A 137 1.84 19.60 3.07
CA VAL A 137 3.27 19.37 3.36
C VAL A 137 3.73 20.39 4.42
N PRO A 138 3.93 19.96 5.69
CA PRO A 138 3.60 18.66 6.25
C PRO A 138 2.09 18.42 6.33
N ALA A 139 1.67 17.15 6.28
CA ALA A 139 0.26 16.79 6.33
C ALA A 139 -0.38 17.16 7.67
N LYS A 140 -1.58 17.73 7.61
CA LYS A 140 -2.41 18.09 8.76
C LYS A 140 -3.82 17.56 8.56
N LYS A 141 -4.51 17.32 9.67
CA LYS A 141 -5.95 17.00 9.65
C LYS A 141 -6.72 18.15 8.97
N VAL A 142 -7.48 17.83 7.94
CA VAL A 142 -8.34 18.77 7.22
C VAL A 142 -9.77 18.69 7.71
N LYS A 143 -10.29 17.46 7.86
CA LYS A 143 -11.66 17.20 8.31
C LYS A 143 -11.83 15.74 8.73
N ASP A 144 -12.94 15.42 9.35
CA ASP A 144 -13.40 14.06 9.53
C ASP A 144 -13.90 13.50 8.19
N ILE A 145 -13.75 12.20 7.98
CA ILE A 145 -14.23 11.50 6.79
C ILE A 145 -15.74 11.22 6.94
N SER A 146 -16.49 11.36 5.86
CA SER A 146 -17.89 10.92 5.85
C SER A 146 -18.03 9.47 5.41
N GLN A 147 -19.17 8.85 5.74
CA GLN A 147 -19.46 7.48 5.31
C GLN A 147 -19.53 7.36 3.76
N GLU A 148 -19.99 8.41 3.09
CA GLU A 148 -20.03 8.46 1.63
C GLU A 148 -18.61 8.44 1.03
N LEU A 149 -17.63 9.06 1.68
CA LEU A 149 -16.23 9.02 1.25
C LEU A 149 -15.58 7.67 1.54
N ILE A 150 -15.93 7.01 2.65
CA ILE A 150 -15.44 5.65 2.92
C ILE A 150 -15.92 4.70 1.81
N SER A 151 -17.22 4.66 1.55
CA SER A 151 -17.78 3.78 0.51
C SER A 151 -17.43 4.23 -0.91
N GLY A 152 -17.47 5.54 -1.18
CA GLY A 152 -17.26 6.13 -2.51
C GLY A 152 -15.80 6.23 -2.94
N GLU A 153 -14.85 6.29 -2.01
CA GLU A 153 -13.42 6.39 -2.34
C GLU A 153 -12.63 5.18 -1.86
N ILE A 154 -12.66 4.85 -0.58
CA ILE A 154 -11.81 3.75 -0.04
C ILE A 154 -12.29 2.41 -0.59
N ASP A 155 -13.56 2.05 -0.37
CA ASP A 155 -14.10 0.75 -0.77
C ASP A 155 -14.20 0.63 -2.29
N ARG A 156 -14.63 1.69 -2.98
CA ARG A 156 -14.76 1.71 -4.44
C ARG A 156 -13.41 1.46 -5.12
N ILE A 157 -12.35 2.16 -4.69
CA ILE A 157 -11.02 2.01 -5.29
C ILE A 157 -10.52 0.59 -5.04
N ALA A 158 -10.54 0.11 -3.81
CA ALA A 158 -10.07 -1.23 -3.47
C ALA A 158 -10.82 -2.34 -4.25
N ASN A 159 -12.15 -2.23 -4.37
CA ASN A 159 -12.97 -3.15 -5.18
C ASN A 159 -12.65 -3.08 -6.67
N ASN A 160 -12.44 -1.88 -7.20
CA ASN A 160 -12.09 -1.69 -8.59
C ASN A 160 -10.75 -2.34 -8.93
N TYR A 161 -9.74 -2.24 -8.05
CA TYR A 161 -8.44 -2.86 -8.30
C TYR A 161 -8.47 -4.39 -8.26
N VAL A 162 -9.34 -5.00 -7.45
CA VAL A 162 -9.63 -6.44 -7.55
C VAL A 162 -10.24 -6.78 -8.91
N LYS A 163 -11.20 -5.99 -9.39
CA LYS A 163 -11.81 -6.18 -10.71
C LYS A 163 -10.80 -5.96 -11.84
N TYR A 164 -9.99 -4.90 -11.79
CA TYR A 164 -9.00 -4.59 -12.83
C TYR A 164 -7.94 -5.67 -12.94
N SER A 165 -7.45 -6.21 -11.81
CA SER A 165 -6.49 -7.31 -11.82
C SER A 165 -7.04 -8.56 -12.50
N GLY A 166 -8.36 -8.80 -12.42
CA GLY A 166 -9.03 -9.89 -13.15
C GLY A 166 -8.85 -9.76 -14.66
N TRP A 167 -8.99 -8.57 -15.23
CA TRP A 167 -8.84 -8.38 -16.68
C TRP A 167 -7.47 -8.80 -17.22
N PHE A 168 -6.39 -8.54 -16.45
CA PHE A 168 -5.04 -8.93 -16.83
C PHE A 168 -4.78 -10.42 -16.68
N LYS A 169 -5.37 -11.05 -15.64
CA LYS A 169 -5.27 -12.50 -15.44
C LYS A 169 -5.98 -13.28 -16.55
N ASP A 170 -7.18 -12.83 -16.94
CA ASP A 170 -7.98 -13.48 -17.99
C ASP A 170 -7.26 -13.44 -19.35
N GLU A 171 -6.52 -12.37 -19.65
CA GLU A 171 -5.71 -12.28 -20.89
C GLU A 171 -4.49 -13.21 -20.86
N GLU A 172 -3.84 -13.40 -19.71
CA GLU A 172 -2.71 -14.32 -19.57
C GLU A 172 -3.12 -15.79 -19.74
N GLU A 173 -4.33 -16.17 -19.30
CA GLU A 173 -4.88 -17.53 -19.46
C GLU A 173 -5.35 -17.81 -20.89
N GLY A 174 -5.62 -16.77 -21.69
CA GLY A 174 -6.10 -16.87 -23.08
C GLY A 174 -4.99 -16.93 -24.14
N MET A 175 -3.73 -16.77 -23.77
CA MET A 175 -2.55 -16.88 -24.63
C MET A 175 -1.86 -18.25 -24.49
#